data_caa98897005f0927f6ec57a73ffb7916
#
_entry.id   caa98897005f0927f6ec57a73ffb7916
#
_cell.length_a   1.000
_cell.length_b   1.000
_cell.length_c   1.000
_cell.angle_alpha   90.00
_cell.angle_beta   90.00
_cell.angle_gamma   90.00
#
_symmetry.space_group_name_H-M   'P 1'
#
loop_
_entity.id
_entity.type
_entity.pdbx_description
1 polymer ?
#
loop_
_entity_poly.entity_id
_entity_poly.type
_entity_poly.pdbx_seq_one_letter_code
_entity_poly.pdbx_strand_id
1 'polypeptide(L)'
;GINYGVPHPIRNDHPLQLDDVACDFPGLTLIACHGGWPWVAEMVAVARKHPNVYMEFGGLAPKYIGAAGSGWEVMYRFMNSVLAGQVLHGTDWPVMAMDRSIGEWRGLGLKDHVLDGLLGGNAARLLGRE
;
A
#
# COMPACT_ATOMS: atom_id res chain seq x y z
N GLY A 1 -5.25 -0.64 6.75
CA GLY A 1 -4.35 -0.65 7.91
C GLY A 1 -4.90 0.12 9.08
N ILE A 2 -4.19 0.04 10.19
CA ILE A 2 -4.63 0.62 11.45
C ILE A 2 -4.74 2.14 11.35
N ASN A 3 -5.83 2.70 11.86
CA ASN A 3 -6.04 4.13 11.97
C ASN A 3 -5.94 4.56 13.44
N TYR A 4 -4.86 5.26 13.79
CA TYR A 4 -4.62 5.72 15.16
C TYR A 4 -5.48 6.95 15.48
N GLY A 5 -5.87 7.09 16.75
CA GLY A 5 -6.59 8.26 17.25
C GLY A 5 -8.10 8.28 16.99
N VAL A 6 -8.67 7.20 16.50
CA VAL A 6 -10.13 7.06 16.31
C VAL A 6 -10.73 6.07 17.32
N PRO A 7 -11.93 6.34 17.86
CA PRO A 7 -12.54 5.53 18.93
C PRO A 7 -13.34 4.33 18.38
N HIS A 8 -12.74 3.49 17.54
CA HIS A 8 -13.36 2.25 17.06
C HIS A 8 -12.46 1.04 17.30
N PRO A 9 -13.02 -0.17 17.38
CA PRO A 9 -12.22 -1.37 17.57
C PRO A 9 -11.26 -1.61 16.41
N ILE A 10 -10.00 -1.94 16.72
CA ILE A 10 -8.91 -2.18 15.76
C ILE A 10 -9.28 -3.27 14.72
N ARG A 11 -10.14 -4.23 15.05
CA ARG A 11 -10.61 -5.23 14.09
C ARG A 11 -11.30 -4.63 12.86
N ASN A 12 -11.81 -3.40 12.96
CA ASN A 12 -12.46 -2.72 11.85
C ASN A 12 -11.46 -2.23 10.79
N ASP A 13 -10.18 -2.17 11.15
CA ASP A 13 -9.09 -1.77 10.24
C ASP A 13 -8.45 -2.97 9.53
N HIS A 14 -8.91 -4.20 9.84
CA HIS A 14 -8.31 -5.43 9.34
C HIS A 14 -8.57 -5.60 7.83
N PRO A 15 -7.53 -5.86 7.01
CA PRO A 15 -7.66 -5.90 5.55
C PRO A 15 -8.55 -7.03 5.03
N LEU A 16 -8.82 -8.09 5.79
CA LEU A 16 -9.74 -9.15 5.37
C LEU A 16 -11.17 -8.65 5.13
N GLN A 17 -11.58 -7.53 5.72
CA GLN A 17 -12.87 -6.92 5.40
C GLN A 17 -12.94 -6.41 3.95
N LEU A 18 -11.80 -6.08 3.34
CA LEU A 18 -11.74 -5.73 1.92
C LEU A 18 -11.95 -6.94 1.01
N ASP A 19 -11.64 -8.16 1.48
CA ASP A 19 -11.90 -9.39 0.73
C ASP A 19 -13.39 -9.55 0.47
N ASP A 20 -14.22 -9.37 1.50
CA ASP A 20 -15.69 -9.45 1.37
C ASP A 20 -16.21 -8.40 0.39
N VAL A 21 -15.79 -7.13 0.54
CA VAL A 21 -16.23 -6.04 -0.34
C VAL A 21 -15.77 -6.26 -1.77
N ALA A 22 -14.54 -6.73 -1.98
CA ALA A 22 -14.01 -6.98 -3.32
C ALA A 22 -14.70 -8.17 -4.01
N CYS A 23 -15.16 -9.17 -3.25
CA CYS A 23 -15.98 -10.27 -3.77
C CYS A 23 -17.36 -9.78 -4.21
N ASP A 24 -18.01 -8.96 -3.37
CA ASP A 24 -19.37 -8.47 -3.64
C ASP A 24 -19.39 -7.41 -4.76
N PHE A 25 -18.31 -6.62 -4.88
CA PHE A 25 -18.20 -5.52 -5.84
C PHE A 25 -16.90 -5.61 -6.66
N PRO A 26 -16.76 -6.61 -7.56
CA PRO A 26 -15.51 -6.82 -8.31
C PRO A 26 -15.15 -5.69 -9.28
N GLY A 27 -16.11 -4.85 -9.64
CA GLY A 27 -15.89 -3.66 -10.47
C GLY A 27 -15.53 -2.39 -9.69
N LEU A 28 -15.56 -2.44 -8.35
CA LEU A 28 -15.24 -1.30 -7.50
C LEU A 28 -13.75 -1.23 -7.24
N THR A 29 -13.12 -0.10 -7.54
CA THR A 29 -11.73 0.15 -7.13
C THR A 29 -11.67 0.41 -5.63
N LEU A 30 -10.85 -0.38 -4.94
CA LEU A 30 -10.64 -0.27 -3.50
C LEU A 30 -9.19 0.13 -3.23
N ILE A 31 -8.98 1.13 -2.38
CA ILE A 31 -7.65 1.59 -1.98
C ILE A 31 -7.51 1.39 -0.47
N ALA A 32 -6.62 0.46 -0.08
CA ALA A 32 -6.29 0.18 1.31
C ALA A 32 -5.19 1.12 1.79
N CYS A 33 -5.48 1.95 2.77
CA CYS A 33 -4.50 2.87 3.34
C CYS A 33 -3.50 2.17 4.26
N HIS A 34 -2.34 2.80 4.46
CA HIS A 34 -1.28 2.38 5.40
C HIS A 34 -0.69 0.99 5.09
N GLY A 35 -0.75 0.55 3.82
CA GLY A 35 -0.22 -0.75 3.38
C GLY A 35 -0.78 -1.96 4.14
N GLY A 36 -1.92 -1.81 4.81
CA GLY A 36 -2.53 -2.85 5.64
C GLY A 36 -1.90 -3.06 7.01
N TRP A 37 -0.91 -2.24 7.41
CA TRP A 37 -0.22 -2.39 8.69
C TRP A 37 -1.19 -2.49 9.89
N PRO A 38 -0.97 -3.41 10.85
CA PRO A 38 0.15 -4.37 10.95
C PRO A 38 -0.09 -5.72 10.27
N TRP A 39 -1.22 -5.93 9.62
CA TRP A 39 -1.62 -7.19 8.96
C TRP A 39 -1.07 -7.26 7.52
N VAL A 40 0.25 -7.19 7.40
CA VAL A 40 0.94 -7.03 6.11
C VAL A 40 0.76 -8.26 5.22
N ALA A 41 0.84 -9.47 5.77
CA ALA A 41 0.69 -10.70 5.01
C ALA A 41 -0.74 -10.89 4.50
N GLU A 42 -1.73 -10.56 5.32
CA GLU A 42 -3.15 -10.59 4.95
C GLU A 42 -3.47 -9.57 3.87
N MET A 43 -2.91 -8.37 3.98
CA MET A 43 -3.06 -7.35 2.94
C MET A 43 -2.47 -7.81 1.59
N VAL A 44 -1.30 -8.43 1.61
CA VAL A 44 -0.70 -9.03 0.41
C VAL A 44 -1.61 -10.11 -0.18
N ALA A 45 -2.19 -10.97 0.66
CA ALA A 45 -3.11 -12.02 0.20
C ALA A 45 -4.35 -11.42 -0.47
N VAL A 46 -4.97 -10.41 0.13
CA VAL A 46 -6.15 -9.71 -0.42
C VAL A 46 -5.82 -9.03 -1.75
N ALA A 47 -4.72 -8.27 -1.82
CA ALA A 47 -4.33 -7.58 -3.04
C ALA A 47 -3.98 -8.55 -4.18
N ARG A 48 -3.37 -9.70 -3.86
CA ARG A 48 -3.09 -10.73 -4.88
C ARG A 48 -4.34 -11.43 -5.41
N LYS A 49 -5.34 -11.61 -4.56
CA LYS A 49 -6.61 -12.22 -4.93
C LYS A 49 -7.45 -11.28 -5.80
N HIS A 50 -7.43 -9.99 -5.51
CA HIS A 50 -8.31 -9.00 -6.11
C HIS A 50 -7.53 -7.93 -6.90
N PRO A 51 -7.60 -7.95 -8.24
CA PRO A 51 -6.90 -6.97 -9.08
C PRO A 51 -7.43 -5.53 -8.95
N ASN A 52 -8.62 -5.36 -8.38
CA ASN A 52 -9.26 -4.08 -8.10
C ASN A 52 -8.88 -3.50 -6.72
N VAL A 53 -8.03 -4.19 -5.95
CA VAL A 53 -7.54 -3.72 -4.64
C VAL A 53 -6.13 -3.17 -4.79
N TYR A 54 -5.96 -1.92 -4.40
CA TYR A 54 -4.70 -1.18 -4.39
C TYR A 54 -4.27 -0.90 -2.95
N MET A 55 -2.98 -0.66 -2.75
CA MET A 55 -2.39 -0.38 -1.44
C MET A 55 -1.70 0.98 -1.48
N GLU A 56 -2.08 1.86 -0.57
CA GLU A 56 -1.49 3.18 -0.39
C GLU A 56 -0.65 3.18 0.90
N PHE A 57 0.51 3.84 0.90
CA PHE A 57 1.51 3.75 1.97
C PHE A 57 1.67 5.05 2.77
N GLY A 58 0.66 5.89 2.85
CA GLY A 58 0.67 7.06 3.71
C GLY A 58 0.78 6.71 5.20
N GLY A 59 1.28 7.65 5.98
CA GLY A 59 1.46 7.48 7.42
C GLY A 59 2.59 6.54 7.84
N LEU A 60 3.35 6.01 6.87
CA LEU A 60 4.46 5.08 7.09
C LEU A 60 5.78 5.71 6.66
N ALA A 61 6.85 5.43 7.38
CA ALA A 61 8.19 5.77 6.94
C ALA A 61 8.71 4.66 6.00
N PRO A 62 8.86 4.91 4.69
CA PRO A 62 9.20 3.88 3.69
C PRO A 62 10.47 3.10 4.02
N LYS A 63 11.45 3.73 4.68
CA LYS A 63 12.70 3.08 5.09
C LYS A 63 12.49 1.80 5.92
N TYR A 64 11.38 1.69 6.65
CA TYR A 64 11.10 0.48 7.43
C TYR A 64 10.60 -0.68 6.57
N ILE A 65 10.01 -0.39 5.40
CA ILE A 65 9.49 -1.42 4.49
C ILE A 65 10.64 -2.31 3.95
N GLY A 66 11.80 -1.71 3.71
CA GLY A 66 13.00 -2.45 3.29
C GLY A 66 13.85 -3.01 4.42
N ALA A 67 13.53 -2.71 5.69
CA ALA A 67 14.35 -3.13 6.82
C ALA A 67 14.09 -4.58 7.23
N ALA A 68 15.17 -5.35 7.42
CA ALA A 68 15.08 -6.73 7.91
C ALA A 68 14.45 -6.78 9.31
N GLY A 69 13.56 -7.74 9.53
CA GLY A 69 12.85 -7.91 10.81
C GLY A 69 11.78 -6.86 11.08
N SER A 70 11.41 -6.06 10.09
CA SER A 70 10.40 -5.01 10.23
C SER A 70 8.95 -5.52 10.19
N GLY A 71 8.74 -6.74 9.69
CA GLY A 71 7.41 -7.29 9.41
C GLY A 71 6.88 -6.90 8.02
N TRP A 72 7.65 -6.14 7.22
CA TRP A 72 7.28 -5.72 5.88
C TRP A 72 7.89 -6.57 4.77
N GLU A 73 8.69 -7.58 5.08
CA GLU A 73 9.46 -8.36 4.10
C GLU A 73 8.58 -9.00 3.03
N VAL A 74 7.42 -9.52 3.41
CA VAL A 74 6.46 -10.09 2.46
C VAL A 74 5.91 -9.02 1.53
N MET A 75 5.57 -7.84 2.04
CA MET A 75 5.11 -6.71 1.22
C MET A 75 6.20 -6.25 0.26
N TYR A 76 7.43 -6.02 0.74
CA TYR A 76 8.56 -5.60 -0.09
C TYR A 76 8.79 -6.57 -1.25
N ARG A 77 8.75 -7.88 -0.96
CA ARG A 77 8.91 -8.93 -1.98
C ARG A 77 7.82 -8.87 -3.04
N PHE A 78 6.57 -8.75 -2.63
CA PHE A 78 5.44 -8.81 -3.55
C PHE A 78 5.22 -7.50 -4.31
N MET A 79 5.41 -6.34 -3.69
CA MET A 79 5.33 -5.06 -4.39
C MET A 79 6.44 -4.92 -5.45
N ASN A 80 7.62 -5.51 -5.19
CA ASN A 80 8.75 -5.52 -6.13
C ASN A 80 8.62 -6.62 -7.21
N SER A 81 7.45 -7.21 -7.37
CA SER A 81 7.15 -8.27 -8.34
C SER A 81 5.69 -8.22 -8.80
N VAL A 82 4.86 -9.14 -8.35
CA VAL A 82 3.50 -9.35 -8.90
C VAL A 82 2.49 -8.27 -8.51
N LEU A 83 2.74 -7.50 -7.44
CA LEU A 83 1.87 -6.40 -7.02
C LEU A 83 2.39 -5.01 -7.45
N ALA A 84 3.38 -4.95 -8.35
CA ALA A 84 3.98 -3.69 -8.79
C ALA A 84 2.96 -2.67 -9.34
N GLY A 85 1.87 -3.15 -9.95
CA GLY A 85 0.81 -2.30 -10.50
C GLY A 85 -0.26 -1.87 -9.49
N GLN A 86 -0.23 -2.38 -8.25
CA GLN A 86 -1.27 -2.17 -7.23
C GLN A 86 -0.78 -1.35 -6.04
N VAL A 87 0.41 -0.76 -6.12
CA VAL A 87 1.01 0.07 -5.05
C VAL A 87 0.93 1.54 -5.41
N LEU A 88 0.54 2.37 -4.44
CA LEU A 88 0.32 3.81 -4.60
C LEU A 88 1.11 4.57 -3.53
N HIS A 89 1.70 5.68 -3.91
CA HIS A 89 2.38 6.60 -3.00
C HIS A 89 1.37 7.48 -2.26
N GLY A 90 1.61 7.68 -0.98
CA GLY A 90 0.94 8.65 -0.14
C GLY A 90 1.83 9.07 1.03
N THR A 91 1.48 10.14 1.71
CA THR A 91 2.24 10.68 2.85
C THR A 91 1.41 10.78 4.10
N ASP A 92 0.09 10.75 3.98
CA ASP A 92 -0.82 11.07 5.09
C ASP A 92 -0.50 12.46 5.68
N TRP A 93 -0.30 13.44 4.77
CA TRP A 93 0.05 14.81 5.18
C TRP A 93 -0.91 15.34 6.26
N PRO A 94 -0.39 15.94 7.35
CA PRO A 94 1.00 16.38 7.60
C PRO A 94 1.89 15.36 8.34
N VAL A 95 1.51 14.08 8.41
CA VAL A 95 2.26 13.04 9.12
C VAL A 95 3.68 12.89 8.56
N MET A 96 3.82 12.94 7.22
CA MET A 96 5.12 12.88 6.57
C MET A 96 5.25 13.95 5.48
N ALA A 97 6.43 14.57 5.39
CA ALA A 97 6.76 15.48 4.31
C ALA A 97 6.95 14.70 2.99
N MET A 98 6.47 15.26 1.88
CA MET A 98 6.48 14.63 0.56
C MET A 98 7.89 14.29 0.08
N ASP A 99 8.81 15.24 0.19
CA ASP A 99 10.22 15.10 -0.22
C ASP A 99 10.94 14.00 0.57
N ARG A 100 10.70 13.93 1.88
CA ARG A 100 11.21 12.87 2.73
C ARG A 100 10.69 11.51 2.28
N SER A 101 9.38 11.38 2.09
CA SER A 101 8.76 10.12 1.67
C SER A 101 9.33 9.65 0.33
N ILE A 102 9.40 10.52 -0.67
CA ILE A 102 9.97 10.21 -1.99
C ILE A 102 11.44 9.81 -1.88
N GLY A 103 12.23 10.53 -1.07
CA GLY A 103 13.64 10.21 -0.86
C GLY A 103 13.84 8.83 -0.22
N GLU A 104 13.03 8.47 0.77
CA GLU A 104 13.08 7.16 1.41
C GLU A 104 12.68 6.03 0.45
N TRP A 105 11.63 6.21 -0.38
CA TRP A 105 11.23 5.24 -1.40
C TRP A 105 12.35 4.99 -2.42
N ARG A 106 13.02 6.04 -2.88
CA ARG A 106 14.16 5.93 -3.82
C ARG A 106 15.33 5.16 -3.22
N GLY A 107 15.49 5.17 -1.91
CA GLY A 107 16.55 4.46 -1.19
C GLY A 107 16.30 2.97 -0.94
N LEU A 108 15.11 2.43 -1.27
CA LEU A 108 14.74 1.05 -0.93
C LEU A 108 15.29 -0.02 -1.88
N GLY A 109 15.83 0.36 -3.04
CA GLY A 109 16.31 -0.61 -4.03
C GLY A 109 15.19 -1.36 -4.76
N LEU A 110 14.01 -0.75 -4.88
CA LEU A 110 12.95 -1.25 -5.75
C LEU A 110 13.40 -1.21 -7.22
N LYS A 111 12.87 -2.10 -8.05
CA LYS A 111 13.08 -2.04 -9.50
C LYS A 111 12.53 -0.72 -10.05
N ASP A 112 13.20 -0.14 -11.05
CA ASP A 112 12.85 1.18 -11.59
C ASP A 112 11.37 1.30 -11.97
N HIS A 113 10.83 0.34 -12.72
CA HIS A 113 9.42 0.35 -13.13
C HIS A 113 8.44 0.25 -11.94
N VAL A 114 8.84 -0.39 -10.84
CA VAL A 114 8.04 -0.46 -9.61
C VAL A 114 8.04 0.87 -8.90
N LEU A 115 9.21 1.50 -8.79
CA LEU A 115 9.35 2.82 -8.18
C LEU A 115 8.58 3.89 -8.97
N ASP A 116 8.71 3.89 -10.30
CA ASP A 116 7.96 4.81 -11.18
C ASP A 116 6.44 4.61 -11.04
N GLY A 117 6.00 3.35 -11.02
CA GLY A 117 4.60 3.01 -10.79
C GLY A 117 4.10 3.52 -9.45
N LEU A 118 4.83 3.22 -8.38
CA LEU A 118 4.51 3.62 -7.00
C LEU A 118 4.43 5.14 -6.87
N LEU A 119 5.43 5.88 -7.38
CA LEU A 119 5.52 7.33 -7.19
C LEU A 119 4.51 8.15 -8.01
N GLY A 120 3.75 7.51 -8.91
CA GLY A 120 2.69 8.23 -9.63
C GLY A 120 2.10 7.49 -10.81
N GLY A 121 2.86 6.63 -11.49
CA GLY A 121 2.39 5.94 -12.70
C GLY A 121 1.15 5.09 -12.47
N ASN A 122 1.08 4.37 -11.35
CA ASN A 122 -0.09 3.56 -11.01
C ASN A 122 -1.32 4.43 -10.72
N ALA A 123 -1.15 5.53 -9.99
CA ALA A 123 -2.23 6.47 -9.71
C ALA A 123 -2.72 7.17 -10.99
N ALA A 124 -1.80 7.58 -11.87
CA ALA A 124 -2.16 8.18 -13.16
C ALA A 124 -3.01 7.22 -14.00
N ARG A 125 -2.58 5.98 -14.13
CA ARG A 125 -3.33 4.93 -14.85
C ARG A 125 -4.71 4.69 -14.21
N LEU A 126 -4.78 4.60 -12.89
CA LEU A 126 -6.03 4.39 -12.15
C LEU A 126 -7.03 5.53 -12.37
N LEU A 127 -6.54 6.76 -12.52
CA LEU A 127 -7.35 7.97 -12.75
C LEU A 127 -7.57 8.29 -14.23
N GLY A 128 -7.09 7.43 -15.15
CA GLY A 128 -7.21 7.68 -16.60
C GLY A 128 -6.41 8.90 -17.08
N ARG A 129 -5.27 9.18 -16.47
CA ARG A 129 -4.39 10.32 -16.76
C ARG A 129 -3.03 9.86 -17.28
N GLU A 130 -3.06 9.03 -18.33
CA GLU A 130 -1.82 8.60 -19.02
C GLU A 130 -1.33 9.67 -19.99
#